data_5014f70007bb6d4367a62e815ef83698
#
_entry.id   5014f70007bb6d4367a62e815ef83698
#
_cell.length_a   1.000
_cell.length_b   1.000
_cell.length_c   1.000
_cell.angle_alpha   90.00
_cell.angle_beta   90.00
_cell.angle_gamma   90.00
#
_symmetry.space_group_name_H-M   'P 1'
#
loop_
_entity.id
_entity.type
_entity.pdbx_description
1 polymer ?
#
loop_
_entity_poly.entity_id
_entity_poly.type
_entity_poly.pdbx_seq_one_letter_code
_entity_poly.pdbx_strand_id
1 'polypeptide(L)'
;MAVAAAQSGSTFSLTAKVGSTSADGSKFAAQITITSEEAAEAQRGALIAQKVLDYRGDADYSNVLLYFQRTSTSTAKTDGRTDDKAIINSISPKALPLHFASGLDAARVNDMKNDPKQNPFKAAFRVDVNVETDRNQVPRFYRVVNIHEVIFDEEEE
;
A
#
# COMPACT_ATOMS: atom_id res chain seq x y z
N MET A 1 6.17 -0.87 -24.94
CA MET A 1 7.14 0.22 -24.68
C MET A 1 8.29 -0.36 -23.87
N ALA A 2 9.45 -0.54 -24.49
CA ALA A 2 10.62 -1.07 -23.79
C ALA A 2 11.36 0.11 -23.16
N VAL A 3 11.42 0.17 -21.86
CA VAL A 3 12.30 1.07 -21.14
C VAL A 3 13.61 0.32 -20.94
N ALA A 4 14.60 0.58 -21.80
CA ALA A 4 15.94 0.06 -21.61
C ALA A 4 16.55 0.68 -20.34
N ALA A 5 17.20 -0.14 -19.54
CA ALA A 5 17.86 0.29 -18.32
C ALA A 5 18.84 1.43 -18.60
N ALA A 6 18.60 2.58 -18.00
CA ALA A 6 19.51 3.70 -18.06
C ALA A 6 20.75 3.35 -17.21
N GLN A 7 21.84 3.05 -17.88
CA GLN A 7 23.15 3.01 -17.22
C GLN A 7 23.61 4.45 -16.93
N SER A 8 24.22 4.64 -15.80
CA SER A 8 24.66 5.93 -15.31
C SER A 8 25.44 6.74 -16.37
N GLY A 9 24.95 7.91 -16.67
CA GLY A 9 25.59 8.87 -17.58
C GLY A 9 25.07 8.91 -19.00
N SER A 10 24.08 8.09 -19.37
CA SER A 10 23.50 8.10 -20.72
C SER A 10 22.27 9.00 -20.79
N THR A 11 22.24 9.86 -21.77
CA THR A 11 21.05 10.60 -22.15
C THR A 11 20.37 9.81 -23.27
N PHE A 12 19.07 9.51 -23.16
CA PHE A 12 18.33 8.96 -24.27
C PHE A 12 17.18 9.88 -24.65
N SER A 13 16.90 9.94 -25.94
CA SER A 13 15.81 10.74 -26.48
C SER A 13 14.68 9.83 -26.95
N LEU A 14 13.48 10.08 -26.46
CA LEU A 14 12.25 9.44 -26.92
C LEU A 14 11.59 10.39 -27.93
N THR A 15 11.50 9.97 -29.18
CA THR A 15 10.75 10.71 -30.19
C THR A 15 9.36 10.09 -30.35
N ALA A 16 8.35 10.75 -29.82
CA ALA A 16 6.96 10.35 -30.04
C ALA A 16 6.44 11.06 -31.29
N LYS A 17 6.15 10.32 -32.36
CA LYS A 17 5.41 10.84 -33.50
C LYS A 17 3.93 10.77 -33.16
N VAL A 18 3.35 11.90 -32.79
CA VAL A 18 1.89 12.02 -32.69
C VAL A 18 1.38 12.37 -34.08
N GLY A 19 0.67 11.44 -34.70
CA GLY A 19 0.08 11.62 -36.03
C GLY A 19 -1.18 12.49 -35.98
N SER A 20 -1.05 13.77 -35.59
CA SER A 20 -2.08 14.78 -35.86
C SER A 20 -1.59 15.65 -37.01
N THR A 21 -2.24 15.55 -38.12
CA THR A 21 -2.12 16.51 -39.21
C THR A 21 -2.89 17.75 -38.85
N SER A 22 -2.18 18.84 -38.58
CA SER A 22 -2.83 20.14 -38.55
C SER A 22 -3.28 20.54 -39.97
N ALA A 23 -4.25 21.47 -40.08
CA ALA A 23 -4.90 21.84 -41.33
C ALA A 23 -3.95 22.41 -42.40
N ASP A 24 -2.71 22.68 -42.07
CA ASP A 24 -1.65 23.17 -42.99
C ASP A 24 -0.67 22.07 -43.44
N GLY A 25 -0.88 20.81 -43.05
CA GLY A 25 -0.04 19.66 -43.45
C GLY A 25 1.27 19.52 -42.67
N SER A 26 1.53 20.32 -41.64
CA SER A 26 2.71 20.19 -40.82
C SER A 26 2.61 19.02 -39.81
N LYS A 27 3.64 18.18 -39.79
CA LYS A 27 3.74 17.08 -38.83
C LYS A 27 4.42 17.60 -37.54
N PHE A 28 3.70 17.58 -36.46
CA PHE A 28 4.27 17.85 -35.14
C PHE A 28 5.06 16.63 -34.69
N ALA A 29 6.36 16.77 -34.49
CA ALA A 29 7.18 15.83 -33.75
C ALA A 29 7.61 16.46 -32.43
N ALA A 30 7.15 15.92 -31.31
CA ALA A 30 7.64 16.32 -30.00
C ALA A 30 8.82 15.40 -29.63
N GLN A 31 10.00 16.00 -29.43
CA GLN A 31 11.17 15.29 -28.92
C GLN A 31 11.31 15.57 -27.44
N ILE A 32 11.22 14.54 -26.61
CA ILE A 32 11.45 14.62 -25.16
C ILE A 32 12.83 14.03 -24.88
N THR A 33 13.73 14.83 -24.33
CA THR A 33 15.04 14.37 -23.87
C THR A 33 14.97 14.14 -22.36
N ILE A 34 15.22 12.92 -21.92
CA ILE A 34 15.21 12.53 -20.52
C ILE A 34 16.63 12.16 -20.11
N THR A 35 17.12 12.74 -19.01
CA THR A 35 18.41 12.38 -18.42
C THR A 35 18.30 11.02 -17.71
N SER A 36 19.44 10.36 -17.46
CA SER A 36 19.47 9.08 -16.72
C SER A 36 18.91 9.23 -15.29
N GLU A 37 19.06 10.39 -14.69
CA GLU A 37 18.57 10.69 -13.35
C GLU A 37 17.04 10.83 -13.34
N GLU A 38 16.48 11.57 -14.30
CA GLU A 38 15.03 11.70 -14.50
C GLU A 38 14.38 10.35 -14.84
N ALA A 39 15.05 9.52 -15.65
CA ALA A 39 14.57 8.17 -15.95
C ALA A 39 14.56 7.27 -14.69
N ALA A 40 15.56 7.36 -13.84
CA ALA A 40 15.60 6.61 -12.57
C ALA A 40 14.52 7.07 -11.60
N GLU A 41 14.21 8.37 -11.54
CA GLU A 41 13.09 8.91 -10.74
C GLU A 41 11.75 8.48 -11.28
N ALA A 42 11.56 8.50 -12.61
CA ALA A 42 10.34 8.03 -13.25
C ALA A 42 10.11 6.53 -13.01
N GLN A 43 11.16 5.70 -13.05
CA GLN A 43 11.07 4.29 -12.72
C GLN A 43 10.71 4.05 -11.26
N ARG A 44 11.32 4.79 -10.32
CA ARG A 44 10.96 4.72 -8.90
C ARG A 44 9.50 5.14 -8.67
N GLY A 45 9.06 6.23 -9.30
CA GLY A 45 7.67 6.68 -9.25
C GLY A 45 6.69 5.65 -9.82
N ALA A 46 7.04 5.03 -10.94
CA ALA A 46 6.22 3.96 -11.55
C ALA A 46 6.14 2.71 -10.67
N LEU A 47 7.24 2.29 -10.04
CA LEU A 47 7.24 1.17 -9.10
C LEU A 47 6.41 1.45 -7.85
N ILE A 48 6.48 2.67 -7.32
CA ILE A 48 5.64 3.09 -6.19
C ILE A 48 4.17 3.13 -6.61
N ALA A 49 3.85 3.70 -7.77
CA ALA A 49 2.50 3.73 -8.29
C ALA A 49 1.95 2.33 -8.56
N GLN A 50 2.76 1.43 -9.11
CA GLN A 50 2.39 0.04 -9.32
C GLN A 50 2.11 -0.67 -7.99
N LYS A 51 2.96 -0.50 -6.99
CA LYS A 51 2.71 -1.04 -5.65
C LYS A 51 1.41 -0.50 -5.05
N VAL A 52 1.13 0.79 -5.19
CA VAL A 52 -0.12 1.40 -4.73
C VAL A 52 -1.33 0.84 -5.47
N LEU A 53 -1.21 0.58 -6.77
CA LEU A 53 -2.26 -0.05 -7.58
C LEU A 53 -2.45 -1.51 -7.22
N ASP A 54 -1.38 -2.25 -6.99
CA ASP A 54 -1.45 -3.65 -6.53
C ASP A 54 -2.14 -3.76 -5.15
N TYR A 55 -1.98 -2.73 -4.29
CA TYR A 55 -2.66 -2.65 -3.00
C TYR A 55 -4.09 -2.11 -3.06
N ARG A 56 -4.52 -1.54 -4.19
CA ARG A 56 -5.89 -1.08 -4.42
C ARG A 56 -6.79 -2.13 -5.06
N GLY A 57 -6.30 -3.35 -5.24
CA GLY A 57 -7.14 -4.47 -5.62
C GLY A 57 -8.29 -4.66 -4.64
N ASP A 58 -9.37 -5.26 -5.13
CA ASP A 58 -10.51 -5.59 -4.28
C ASP A 58 -10.05 -6.40 -3.07
N ALA A 59 -10.58 -6.05 -1.90
CA ALA A 59 -10.27 -6.78 -0.68
C ALA A 59 -10.94 -8.16 -0.73
N ASP A 60 -10.22 -9.19 -0.27
CA ASP A 60 -10.77 -10.54 -0.15
C ASP A 60 -11.94 -10.55 0.82
N TYR A 61 -11.85 -9.75 1.88
CA TYR A 61 -12.87 -9.59 2.90
C TYR A 61 -13.08 -8.11 3.21
N SER A 62 -14.33 -7.68 3.13
CA SER A 62 -14.72 -6.30 3.42
C SER A 62 -15.54 -6.20 4.70
N ASN A 63 -15.39 -5.08 5.41
CA ASN A 63 -16.14 -4.79 6.63
C ASN A 63 -16.00 -5.85 7.74
N VAL A 64 -14.85 -6.47 7.86
CA VAL A 64 -14.57 -7.43 8.93
C VAL A 64 -14.02 -6.76 10.18
N LEU A 65 -14.26 -7.37 11.34
CA LEU A 65 -13.74 -6.88 12.60
C LEU A 65 -12.39 -7.51 12.92
N LEU A 66 -11.41 -6.64 13.13
CA LEU A 66 -10.05 -6.97 13.48
C LEU A 66 -9.78 -6.54 14.92
N TYR A 67 -9.18 -7.43 15.69
CA TYR A 67 -8.76 -7.21 17.07
C TYR A 67 -7.26 -7.39 17.20
N PHE A 68 -6.57 -6.43 17.78
CA PHE A 68 -5.16 -6.59 18.08
C PHE A 68 -4.94 -7.57 19.22
N GLN A 69 -4.06 -8.54 19.02
CA GLN A 69 -3.60 -9.43 20.06
C GLN A 69 -2.22 -9.02 20.59
N ARG A 70 -1.39 -8.50 19.70
CA ARG A 70 -0.06 -8.00 20.04
C ARG A 70 0.21 -6.75 19.23
N THR A 71 0.67 -5.71 19.90
CA THR A 71 1.19 -4.51 19.25
C THR A 71 2.66 -4.34 19.58
N SER A 72 3.41 -3.83 18.62
CA SER A 72 4.79 -3.43 18.78
C SER A 72 4.86 -1.92 19.04
N THR A 73 5.81 -1.50 19.86
CA THR A 73 6.14 -0.07 20.04
C THR A 73 6.91 0.49 18.86
N SER A 74 7.40 -0.37 17.97
CA SER A 74 8.08 0.07 16.75
C SER A 74 7.10 0.63 15.74
N THR A 75 7.50 1.72 15.09
CA THR A 75 6.76 2.30 13.98
C THR A 75 6.72 1.32 12.82
N ALA A 76 5.58 1.24 12.15
CA ALA A 76 5.47 0.45 10.92
C ALA A 76 6.53 0.90 9.90
N LYS A 77 7.16 -0.08 9.26
CA LYS A 77 8.15 0.19 8.21
C LYS A 77 7.47 0.79 6.98
N THR A 78 8.25 1.48 6.16
CA THR A 78 7.77 2.09 4.90
C THR A 78 7.15 1.09 3.93
N ASP A 79 7.47 -0.20 4.04
CA ASP A 79 6.87 -1.29 3.26
C ASP A 79 5.55 -1.82 3.85
N GLY A 80 5.02 -1.17 4.89
CA GLY A 80 3.78 -1.55 5.57
C GLY A 80 3.91 -2.73 6.55
N ARG A 81 5.10 -3.28 6.71
CA ARG A 81 5.33 -4.37 7.68
C ARG A 81 5.30 -3.84 9.11
N THR A 82 4.63 -4.58 9.96
CA THR A 82 4.58 -4.33 11.38
C THR A 82 4.91 -5.61 12.14
N ASP A 83 5.31 -5.46 13.41
CA ASP A 83 5.44 -6.61 14.33
C ASP A 83 4.13 -6.88 15.08
N ASP A 84 3.05 -6.25 14.65
CA ASP A 84 1.72 -6.39 15.22
C ASP A 84 1.08 -7.71 14.77
N LYS A 85 0.26 -8.27 15.66
CA LYS A 85 -0.56 -9.44 15.35
C LYS A 85 -2.01 -9.16 15.69
N ALA A 86 -2.90 -9.63 14.84
CA ALA A 86 -4.33 -9.43 14.99
C ALA A 86 -5.12 -10.70 14.70
N ILE A 87 -6.33 -10.73 15.23
CA ILE A 87 -7.32 -11.79 15.02
C ILE A 87 -8.49 -11.20 14.25
N ILE A 88 -8.92 -11.92 13.23
CA ILE A 88 -10.20 -11.69 12.55
C ILE A 88 -11.00 -12.98 12.68
N ASN A 89 -11.91 -13.02 13.64
CA ASN A 89 -12.67 -14.23 14.00
C ASN A 89 -13.45 -14.84 12.83
N SER A 90 -13.89 -14.03 11.88
CA SER A 90 -14.59 -14.49 10.68
C SER A 90 -13.68 -15.22 9.68
N ILE A 91 -12.35 -15.11 9.83
CA ILE A 91 -11.37 -15.71 8.92
C ILE A 91 -10.57 -16.80 9.61
N SER A 92 -9.96 -16.49 10.76
CA SER A 92 -9.13 -17.42 11.50
C SER A 92 -9.15 -17.10 12.99
N PRO A 93 -9.23 -18.13 13.87
CA PRO A 93 -9.12 -17.93 15.32
C PRO A 93 -7.69 -17.65 15.78
N LYS A 94 -6.71 -17.81 14.90
CA LYS A 94 -5.30 -17.58 15.21
C LYS A 94 -4.92 -16.14 14.94
N ALA A 95 -4.09 -15.56 15.82
CA ALA A 95 -3.46 -14.29 15.56
C ALA A 95 -2.42 -14.39 14.45
N LEU A 96 -2.56 -13.57 13.44
CA LEU A 96 -1.65 -13.50 12.30
C LEU A 96 -0.92 -12.15 12.27
N PRO A 97 0.30 -12.13 11.71
CA PRO A 97 1.01 -10.88 11.46
C PRO A 97 0.17 -9.93 10.62
N LEU A 98 0.33 -8.64 10.86
CA LEU A 98 -0.41 -7.59 10.20
C LEU A 98 0.51 -6.77 9.30
N HIS A 99 0.06 -6.50 8.10
CA HIS A 99 0.68 -5.55 7.18
C HIS A 99 -0.35 -4.49 6.77
N PHE A 100 0.11 -3.28 6.50
CA PHE A 100 -0.74 -2.21 5.99
C PHE A 100 -0.40 -1.92 4.53
N ALA A 101 -1.42 -1.86 3.70
CA ALA A 101 -1.26 -1.45 2.32
C ALA A 101 -1.05 0.07 2.18
N SER A 102 -1.58 0.84 3.13
CA SER A 102 -1.50 2.30 3.17
C SER A 102 -0.63 2.78 4.33
N GLY A 103 0.30 3.70 4.02
CA GLY A 103 1.07 4.39 5.06
C GLY A 103 0.21 5.27 5.98
N LEU A 104 -0.94 5.75 5.50
CA LEU A 104 -1.88 6.53 6.30
C LEU A 104 -2.54 5.67 7.39
N ASP A 105 -2.97 4.46 7.05
CA ASP A 105 -3.57 3.55 8.02
C ASP A 105 -2.54 3.07 9.04
N ALA A 106 -1.30 2.81 8.60
CA ALA A 106 -0.20 2.49 9.49
C ALA A 106 0.10 3.65 10.46
N ALA A 107 0.13 4.89 9.98
CA ALA A 107 0.32 6.07 10.81
C ALA A 107 -0.81 6.25 11.83
N ARG A 108 -2.07 6.08 11.41
CA ARG A 108 -3.24 6.15 12.29
C ARG A 108 -3.16 5.17 13.45
N VAL A 109 -2.77 3.93 13.18
CA VAL A 109 -2.59 2.91 14.23
C VAL A 109 -1.40 3.25 15.13
N ASN A 110 -0.31 3.77 14.59
CA ASN A 110 0.84 4.21 15.37
C ASN A 110 0.50 5.38 16.29
N ASP A 111 -0.30 6.34 15.81
CA ASP A 111 -0.77 7.47 16.64
C ASP A 111 -1.61 6.97 17.81
N MET A 112 -2.49 6.00 17.58
CA MET A 112 -3.27 5.36 18.65
C MET A 112 -2.39 4.64 19.68
N LYS A 113 -1.33 3.96 19.26
CA LYS A 113 -0.40 3.28 20.18
C LYS A 113 0.34 4.27 21.07
N ASN A 114 0.59 5.47 20.58
CA ASN A 114 1.30 6.53 21.29
C ASN A 114 0.39 7.41 22.14
N ASP A 115 -0.93 7.30 21.98
CA ASP A 115 -1.90 8.04 22.77
C ASP A 115 -2.25 7.27 24.05
N PRO A 116 -1.91 7.78 25.25
CA PRO A 116 -2.20 7.10 26.50
C PRO A 116 -3.70 6.93 26.77
N LYS A 117 -4.55 7.68 26.08
CA LYS A 117 -6.01 7.60 26.20
C LYS A 117 -6.64 6.57 25.28
N GLN A 118 -5.88 6.09 24.32
CA GLN A 118 -6.36 5.13 23.31
C GLN A 118 -5.60 3.82 23.45
N ASN A 119 -6.32 2.75 23.77
CA ASN A 119 -5.72 1.43 23.86
C ASN A 119 -6.16 0.57 22.68
N PRO A 120 -5.26 0.24 21.73
CA PRO A 120 -5.61 -0.59 20.59
C PRO A 120 -6.16 -1.97 20.95
N PHE A 121 -5.80 -2.50 22.13
CA PHE A 121 -6.30 -3.81 22.61
C PHE A 121 -7.76 -3.77 23.05
N LYS A 122 -8.29 -2.58 23.37
CA LYS A 122 -9.69 -2.35 23.77
C LYS A 122 -10.53 -1.84 22.61
N ALA A 123 -10.02 -1.89 21.38
CA ALA A 123 -10.69 -1.41 20.20
C ALA A 123 -10.90 -2.54 19.20
N ALA A 124 -12.05 -2.53 18.54
CA ALA A 124 -12.30 -3.30 17.32
C ALA A 124 -12.12 -2.39 16.10
N PHE A 125 -11.45 -2.88 15.09
CA PHE A 125 -11.22 -2.14 13.85
C PHE A 125 -12.07 -2.76 12.75
N ARG A 126 -12.94 -1.95 12.16
CA ARG A 126 -13.67 -2.37 10.96
C ARG A 126 -12.79 -2.10 9.74
N VAL A 127 -12.39 -3.17 9.07
CA VAL A 127 -11.36 -3.13 8.03
C VAL A 127 -11.76 -3.92 6.79
N ASP A 128 -11.11 -3.56 5.69
CA ASP A 128 -11.03 -4.39 4.50
C ASP A 128 -9.63 -5.01 4.45
N VAL A 129 -9.55 -6.31 4.23
CA VAL A 129 -8.30 -7.05 4.26
C VAL A 129 -8.17 -8.02 3.11
N ASN A 130 -6.92 -8.21 2.69
CA ASN A 130 -6.49 -9.35 1.90
C ASN A 130 -5.80 -10.37 2.81
N VAL A 131 -6.08 -11.64 2.57
CA VAL A 131 -5.47 -12.74 3.33
C VAL A 131 -4.39 -13.38 2.47
N GLU A 132 -3.16 -13.18 2.87
CA GLU A 132 -2.03 -13.83 2.20
C GLU A 132 -1.86 -15.25 2.74
N THR A 133 -1.88 -16.20 1.82
CA THR A 133 -1.78 -17.63 2.13
C THR A 133 -0.47 -18.22 1.63
N ASP A 134 -0.08 -19.33 2.21
CA ASP A 134 1.02 -20.13 1.70
C ASP A 134 0.56 -21.07 0.54
N ARG A 135 1.48 -21.92 0.06
CA ARG A 135 1.20 -22.88 -1.03
C ARG A 135 0.08 -23.87 -0.70
N ASN A 136 -0.20 -24.07 0.59
CA ASN A 136 -1.24 -24.96 1.10
C ASN A 136 -2.54 -24.22 1.43
N GLN A 137 -2.67 -22.97 0.99
CA GLN A 137 -3.80 -22.07 1.27
C GLN A 137 -4.01 -21.78 2.77
N VAL A 138 -2.96 -21.94 3.58
CA VAL A 138 -3.00 -21.60 5.00
C VAL A 138 -2.74 -20.10 5.16
N PRO A 139 -3.61 -19.33 5.86
CA PRO A 139 -3.41 -17.93 6.12
C PRO A 139 -2.09 -17.65 6.84
N ARG A 140 -1.29 -16.74 6.33
CA ARG A 140 0.02 -16.35 6.85
C ARG A 140 0.05 -14.99 7.47
N PHE A 141 -0.59 -14.03 6.83
CA PHE A 141 -0.73 -12.67 7.36
C PHE A 141 -1.93 -11.96 6.75
N TYR A 142 -2.39 -10.93 7.44
CA TYR A 142 -3.40 -10.02 6.96
C TYR A 142 -2.75 -8.77 6.37
N ARG A 143 -3.22 -8.39 5.19
CA ARG A 143 -2.90 -7.08 4.61
C ARG A 143 -4.11 -6.19 4.72
N VAL A 144 -4.06 -5.20 5.59
CA VAL A 144 -5.13 -4.21 5.74
C VAL A 144 -5.08 -3.24 4.57
N VAL A 145 -6.16 -3.21 3.80
CA VAL A 145 -6.32 -2.33 2.64
C VAL A 145 -6.91 -1.00 3.06
N ASN A 146 -7.87 -1.03 3.97
CA ASN A 146 -8.55 0.16 4.46
C ASN A 146 -9.06 -0.04 5.89
N ILE A 147 -9.02 1.02 6.69
CA ILE A 147 -9.64 1.08 8.01
C ILE A 147 -10.83 2.03 7.92
N HIS A 148 -12.04 1.49 8.02
CA HIS A 148 -13.27 2.29 7.96
C HIS A 148 -13.55 2.97 9.28
N GLU A 149 -13.46 2.23 10.38
CA GLU A 149 -13.89 2.67 11.68
C GLU A 149 -13.07 2.01 12.80
N VAL A 150 -12.90 2.73 13.89
CA VAL A 150 -12.34 2.22 15.13
C VAL A 150 -13.42 2.31 16.21
N ILE A 151 -13.80 1.16 16.74
CA ILE A 151 -14.86 1.02 17.73
C ILE A 151 -14.18 0.74 19.07
N PHE A 152 -14.35 1.64 20.03
CA PHE A 152 -13.87 1.43 21.38
C PHE A 152 -14.98 0.78 22.21
N ASP A 153 -14.64 -0.22 23.03
CA ASP A 153 -15.55 -0.68 24.07
C ASP A 153 -15.75 0.48 25.06
N GLU A 154 -16.95 1.01 25.14
CA GLU A 154 -17.33 1.92 26.20
C GLU A 154 -17.30 1.11 27.51
N GLU A 155 -16.33 1.41 28.39
CA GLU A 155 -16.37 0.89 29.73
C GLU A 155 -17.63 1.48 30.38
N GLU A 156 -18.64 0.65 30.64
CA GLU A 156 -19.74 1.02 31.52
C GLU A 156 -19.14 1.37 32.88
N GLU A 157 -19.23 2.64 33.23
CA GLU A 157 -18.91 3.10 34.57
C GLU A 157 -19.88 2.48 35.63
#